data_58f69434ea1370682a8b5847c0708e27
#
_entry.id   58f69434ea1370682a8b5847c0708e27
#
_cell.length_a   1.000
_cell.length_b   1.000
_cell.length_c   1.000
_cell.angle_alpha   90.00
_cell.angle_beta   90.00
_cell.angle_gamma   90.00
#
_symmetry.space_group_name_H-M   'P 1'
#
loop_
_entity.id
_entity.type
_entity.pdbx_description
1 polymer ?
#
loop_
_entity_poly.entity_id
_entity_poly.type
_entity_poly.pdbx_seq_one_letter_code
_entity_poly.pdbx_strand_id
1 'polypeptide(L)'
;MLSLCLPYVELNKTIISTGYITTFQTFNEGSIDLDPHYFYAYLQPELSEYDAWFNVKDDLLVLGVSVKDMDKISYYYERFIAYMEEKHHLRIGRQTKSEKWLMPHIRPGCRVDYGVGRVFFAGEVAGFLNPMGEGISAGMESGYCAASAIMGHFNDPSIACEAYRQSTENLKSYMQRQWSLVGGMAGTFKEME
;
A
#
# COMPACT_ATOMS: atom_id res chain seq x y z
N MET A 1 14.71 13.64 0.68
CA MET A 1 13.51 13.16 -0.03
C MET A 1 12.23 13.29 0.78
N LEU A 2 12.28 13.30 2.11
CA LEU A 2 11.11 13.49 3.01
C LEU A 2 10.47 14.90 2.97
N SER A 3 11.21 15.94 2.59
CA SER A 3 10.68 17.32 2.63
C SER A 3 9.72 17.67 1.48
N LEU A 4 9.66 16.87 0.43
CA LEU A 4 8.74 17.07 -0.70
C LEU A 4 7.37 16.37 -0.51
N CYS A 5 7.28 15.41 0.39
CA CYS A 5 6.02 14.71 0.67
C CYS A 5 5.13 15.42 1.71
N LEU A 6 5.70 16.22 2.61
CA LEU A 6 4.93 16.93 3.66
C LEU A 6 3.82 17.86 3.10
N PRO A 7 4.04 18.68 2.05
CA PRO A 7 2.96 19.47 1.48
C PRO A 7 1.83 18.64 0.85
N TYR A 8 2.15 17.48 0.30
CA TYR A 8 1.15 16.58 -0.31
C TYR A 8 0.25 15.91 0.73
N VAL A 9 0.81 15.54 1.88
CA VAL A 9 0.05 14.97 3.01
C VAL A 9 -0.92 15.98 3.59
N GLU A 10 -0.53 17.26 3.70
CA GLU A 10 -1.41 18.32 4.16
C GLU A 10 -2.53 18.66 3.16
N LEU A 11 -2.30 18.49 1.86
CA LEU A 11 -3.28 18.72 0.81
C LEU A 11 -4.32 17.60 0.71
N ASN A 12 -3.94 16.34 0.94
CA ASN A 12 -4.87 15.22 0.92
C ASN A 12 -5.48 14.95 2.30
N LYS A 13 -6.48 15.75 2.67
CA LYS A 13 -7.21 15.64 3.95
C LYS A 13 -7.87 14.27 4.16
N THR A 14 -8.16 13.53 3.10
CA THR A 14 -8.78 12.20 3.18
C THR A 14 -7.79 11.17 3.70
N ILE A 15 -6.56 11.17 3.21
CA ILE A 15 -5.48 10.31 3.71
C ILE A 15 -5.20 10.62 5.18
N ILE A 16 -5.12 11.91 5.55
CA ILE A 16 -4.90 12.34 6.93
C ILE A 16 -6.03 11.83 7.85
N SER A 17 -7.28 11.85 7.38
CA SER A 17 -8.45 11.45 8.19
C SER A 17 -8.53 9.93 8.43
N THR A 18 -7.93 9.10 7.57
CA THR A 18 -7.97 7.63 7.69
C THR A 18 -6.84 7.08 8.56
N GLY A 19 -5.82 7.88 8.85
CA GLY A 19 -4.61 7.45 9.56
C GLY A 19 -3.62 6.74 8.64
N TYR A 20 -2.51 6.33 9.23
CA TYR A 20 -1.43 5.62 8.55
C TYR A 20 -1.17 4.29 9.22
N ILE A 21 -0.63 3.36 8.45
CA ILE A 21 0.06 2.18 8.95
C ILE A 21 1.55 2.35 8.65
N THR A 22 2.39 1.78 9.51
CA THR A 22 3.83 1.73 9.29
C THR A 22 4.17 0.38 8.71
N THR A 23 4.84 0.39 7.58
CA THR A 23 5.38 -0.80 6.91
C THR A 23 6.88 -0.89 7.12
N PHE A 24 7.36 -2.10 7.38
CA PHE A 24 8.77 -2.42 7.51
C PHE A 24 9.08 -3.69 6.74
N GLN A 25 10.14 -3.69 5.95
CA GLN A 25 10.61 -4.89 5.26
C GLN A 25 12.12 -4.98 5.26
N THR A 26 12.62 -6.21 5.13
CA THR A 26 14.03 -6.51 4.94
C THR A 26 14.25 -7.29 3.67
N PHE A 27 15.45 -7.15 3.12
CA PHE A 27 15.93 -7.89 1.96
C PHE A 27 17.10 -8.75 2.41
N ASN A 28 17.01 -10.06 2.21
CA ASN A 28 17.92 -11.01 2.81
C ASN A 28 18.45 -12.01 1.78
N GLU A 29 19.72 -12.30 1.86
CA GLU A 29 20.28 -13.52 1.27
C GLU A 29 19.88 -14.70 2.15
N GLY A 30 19.49 -15.81 1.55
CA GLY A 30 19.07 -16.97 2.34
C GLY A 30 18.34 -18.01 1.53
N SER A 31 17.62 -18.88 2.22
CA SER A 31 16.78 -19.94 1.63
C SER A 31 15.47 -20.10 2.37
N ILE A 32 14.45 -20.59 1.67
CA ILE A 32 13.11 -20.85 2.21
C ILE A 32 12.43 -21.93 1.36
N ASP A 33 11.53 -22.71 1.96
CA ASP A 33 10.74 -23.74 1.27
C ASP A 33 9.41 -23.17 0.75
N LEU A 34 9.48 -22.06 0.03
CA LEU A 34 8.33 -21.45 -0.66
C LEU A 34 8.68 -21.18 -2.11
N ASP A 35 7.69 -21.27 -2.99
CA ASP A 35 7.88 -20.98 -4.41
C ASP A 35 8.19 -19.47 -4.61
N PRO A 36 9.34 -19.11 -5.19
CA PRO A 36 9.76 -17.71 -5.35
C PRO A 36 8.89 -16.90 -6.32
N HIS A 37 8.03 -17.55 -7.11
CA HIS A 37 7.19 -16.90 -8.11
C HIS A 37 5.90 -16.30 -7.53
N TYR A 38 5.62 -16.51 -6.24
CA TYR A 38 4.42 -16.01 -5.58
C TYR A 38 4.73 -14.91 -4.56
N PHE A 39 3.76 -14.03 -4.39
CA PHE A 39 3.65 -13.14 -3.25
C PHE A 39 2.76 -13.82 -2.20
N TYR A 40 3.29 -13.99 -0.99
CA TYR A 40 2.58 -14.61 0.13
C TYR A 40 2.15 -13.54 1.12
N ALA A 41 0.86 -13.37 1.34
CA ALA A 41 0.30 -12.47 2.34
C ALA A 41 -0.24 -13.27 3.53
N TYR A 42 0.14 -12.89 4.72
CA TYR A 42 -0.27 -13.48 5.99
C TYR A 42 -1.15 -12.48 6.73
N LEU A 43 -2.45 -12.80 6.82
CA LEU A 43 -3.47 -11.95 7.47
C LEU A 43 -3.78 -12.43 8.89
N GLN A 44 -2.79 -12.94 9.59
CA GLN A 44 -2.91 -13.50 10.93
C GLN A 44 -2.58 -12.42 11.97
N PRO A 45 -3.49 -12.13 12.93
CA PRO A 45 -3.28 -11.09 13.94
C PRO A 45 -2.05 -11.31 14.83
N GLU A 46 -1.61 -12.56 14.96
CA GLU A 46 -0.41 -12.92 15.72
C GLU A 46 0.87 -12.50 15.03
N LEU A 47 0.85 -12.34 13.70
CA LEU A 47 2.01 -12.04 12.88
C LEU A 47 2.11 -10.56 12.48
N SER A 48 0.97 -9.84 12.50
CA SER A 48 0.93 -8.43 12.15
C SER A 48 -0.38 -7.77 12.61
N GLU A 49 -0.38 -6.47 12.86
CA GLU A 49 -1.62 -5.70 13.10
C GLU A 49 -2.40 -5.39 11.82
N TYR A 50 -1.81 -5.59 10.64
CA TYR A 50 -2.46 -5.37 9.34
C TYR A 50 -2.19 -6.55 8.40
N ASP A 51 -0.96 -6.70 7.91
CA ASP A 51 -0.50 -7.83 7.10
C ASP A 51 0.99 -8.09 7.32
N ALA A 52 1.42 -9.34 7.13
CA ALA A 52 2.80 -9.70 6.95
C ALA A 52 2.97 -10.35 5.57
N TRP A 53 4.13 -10.24 4.97
CA TRP A 53 4.34 -10.80 3.63
C TRP A 53 5.74 -11.36 3.40
N PHE A 54 5.79 -12.28 2.46
CA PHE A 54 7.01 -12.80 1.87
C PHE A 54 6.91 -12.78 0.34
N ASN A 55 7.97 -12.39 -0.32
CA ASN A 55 8.18 -12.57 -1.75
C ASN A 55 9.68 -12.57 -2.08
N VAL A 56 10.03 -12.94 -3.30
CA VAL A 56 11.40 -12.83 -3.82
C VAL A 56 11.49 -11.65 -4.77
N LYS A 57 12.54 -10.85 -4.64
CA LYS A 57 12.83 -9.72 -5.50
C LYS A 57 14.34 -9.62 -5.73
N ASP A 58 14.75 -9.65 -6.99
CA ASP A 58 16.18 -9.60 -7.37
C ASP A 58 17.02 -10.67 -6.63
N ASP A 59 16.53 -11.91 -6.56
CA ASP A 59 17.11 -13.05 -5.84
C ASP A 59 17.24 -12.88 -4.31
N LEU A 60 16.64 -11.84 -3.74
CA LEU A 60 16.61 -11.61 -2.31
C LEU A 60 15.25 -12.02 -1.72
N LEU A 61 15.27 -12.62 -0.54
CA LEU A 61 14.10 -12.89 0.26
C LEU A 61 13.61 -11.59 0.90
N VAL A 62 12.42 -11.15 0.53
CA VAL A 62 11.79 -9.96 1.09
C VAL A 62 10.77 -10.41 2.12
N LEU A 63 10.97 -9.97 3.36
CA LEU A 63 10.07 -10.24 4.49
C LEU A 63 9.62 -8.92 5.10
N GLY A 64 8.33 -8.76 5.27
CA GLY A 64 7.78 -7.50 5.77
C GLY A 64 6.57 -7.67 6.67
N VAL A 65 6.30 -6.63 7.45
CA VAL A 65 5.13 -6.49 8.32
C VAL A 65 4.59 -5.08 8.26
N SER A 66 3.27 -4.94 8.41
CA SER A 66 2.57 -3.67 8.53
C SER A 66 1.89 -3.56 9.89
N VAL A 67 2.11 -2.47 10.60
CA VAL A 67 1.55 -2.24 11.94
C VAL A 67 0.86 -0.88 12.04
N LYS A 68 -0.14 -0.79 12.90
CA LYS A 68 -0.81 0.48 13.25
C LYS A 68 0.00 1.25 14.28
N ASP A 69 0.61 0.53 15.22
CA ASP A 69 1.47 1.05 16.26
C ASP A 69 2.94 0.81 15.87
N MET A 70 3.63 1.90 15.54
CA MET A 70 5.02 1.87 15.07
C MET A 70 5.97 1.21 16.10
N ASP A 71 5.67 1.34 17.39
CA ASP A 71 6.52 0.80 18.47
C ASP A 71 6.47 -0.74 18.52
N LYS A 72 5.48 -1.36 17.88
CA LYS A 72 5.32 -2.81 17.80
C LYS A 72 5.98 -3.45 16.57
N ILE A 73 6.62 -2.70 15.70
CA ILE A 73 7.25 -3.25 14.48
C ILE A 73 8.21 -4.39 14.79
N SER A 74 9.15 -4.19 15.72
CA SER A 74 10.15 -5.20 16.07
C SER A 74 9.50 -6.46 16.61
N TYR A 75 8.51 -6.31 17.48
CA TYR A 75 7.76 -7.44 18.05
C TYR A 75 7.09 -8.30 16.97
N TYR A 76 6.35 -7.69 16.04
CA TYR A 76 5.66 -8.44 14.99
C TYR A 76 6.63 -8.99 13.95
N TYR A 77 7.66 -8.23 13.61
CA TYR A 77 8.67 -8.68 12.65
C TYR A 77 9.41 -9.93 13.17
N GLU A 78 9.87 -9.93 14.43
CA GLU A 78 10.52 -11.08 15.05
C GLU A 78 9.60 -12.31 15.11
N ARG A 79 8.33 -12.11 15.44
CA ARG A 79 7.34 -13.20 15.43
C ARG A 79 7.10 -13.76 14.03
N PHE A 80 7.05 -12.89 13.04
CA PHE A 80 6.90 -13.32 11.64
C PHE A 80 8.12 -14.11 11.17
N ILE A 81 9.33 -13.65 11.47
CA ILE A 81 10.56 -14.39 11.16
C ILE A 81 10.53 -15.77 11.82
N ALA A 82 10.23 -15.86 13.12
CA ALA A 82 10.15 -17.13 13.83
C ALA A 82 9.10 -18.09 13.22
N TYR A 83 7.95 -17.56 12.82
CA TYR A 83 6.93 -18.32 12.10
C TYR A 83 7.46 -18.87 10.77
N MET A 84 8.15 -18.03 9.98
CA MET A 84 8.72 -18.43 8.69
C MET A 84 9.83 -19.47 8.85
N GLU A 85 10.64 -19.37 9.90
CA GLU A 85 11.66 -20.38 10.24
C GLU A 85 11.02 -21.73 10.60
N GLU A 86 9.98 -21.71 11.44
CA GLU A 86 9.29 -22.92 11.89
C GLU A 86 8.49 -23.61 10.77
N LYS A 87 7.71 -22.84 10.01
CA LYS A 87 6.75 -23.37 9.04
C LYS A 87 7.31 -23.56 7.64
N HIS A 88 8.28 -22.76 7.25
CA HIS A 88 8.81 -22.70 5.89
C HIS A 88 10.33 -22.86 5.82
N HIS A 89 10.96 -23.26 6.92
CA HIS A 89 12.40 -23.51 7.01
C HIS A 89 13.26 -22.33 6.53
N LEU A 90 12.78 -21.10 6.80
CA LEU A 90 13.52 -19.88 6.49
C LEU A 90 14.91 -19.91 7.14
N ARG A 91 15.92 -19.58 6.35
CA ARG A 91 17.30 -19.39 6.82
C ARG A 91 17.83 -18.09 6.26
N ILE A 92 18.00 -17.09 7.11
CA ILE A 92 18.59 -15.81 6.74
C ILE A 92 20.11 -15.93 6.88
N GLY A 93 20.83 -15.74 5.78
CA GLY A 93 22.30 -15.67 5.76
C GLY A 93 22.78 -14.25 6.10
N ARG A 94 22.40 -13.27 5.28
CA ARG A 94 22.79 -11.87 5.46
C ARG A 94 21.62 -10.95 5.08
N GLN A 95 21.29 -10.00 5.97
CA GLN A 95 20.41 -8.90 5.61
C GLN A 95 21.19 -7.87 4.79
N THR A 96 20.74 -7.58 3.58
CA THR A 96 21.39 -6.63 2.67
C THR A 96 20.83 -5.24 2.79
N LYS A 97 19.50 -5.11 3.09
CA LYS A 97 18.79 -3.86 3.16
C LYS A 97 17.59 -3.95 4.09
N SER A 98 17.17 -2.83 4.64
CA SER A 98 15.85 -2.68 5.26
C SER A 98 15.20 -1.37 4.81
N GLU A 99 13.88 -1.36 4.77
CA GLU A 99 13.08 -0.19 4.41
C GLU A 99 11.93 -0.03 5.40
N LYS A 100 11.58 1.23 5.68
CA LYS A 100 10.46 1.60 6.51
C LYS A 100 9.76 2.80 5.91
N TRP A 101 8.42 2.74 5.80
CA TRP A 101 7.63 3.85 5.26
C TRP A 101 6.23 3.88 5.89
N LEU A 102 5.53 5.00 5.69
CA LEU A 102 4.13 5.15 6.05
C LEU A 102 3.26 4.90 4.82
N MET A 103 2.21 4.13 4.99
CA MET A 103 1.20 3.85 3.99
C MET A 103 -0.17 4.33 4.49
N PRO A 104 -1.05 4.87 3.64
CA PRO A 104 -2.41 5.20 4.03
C PRO A 104 -3.14 3.97 4.56
N HIS A 105 -3.84 4.10 5.68
CA HIS A 105 -4.68 3.03 6.20
C HIS A 105 -5.97 2.95 5.39
N ILE A 106 -6.07 1.98 4.51
CA ILE A 106 -7.24 1.77 3.67
C ILE A 106 -8.41 1.27 4.52
N ARG A 107 -9.55 1.96 4.40
CA ARG A 107 -10.80 1.69 5.12
C ARG A 107 -12.00 1.87 4.20
N PRO A 108 -13.16 1.28 4.51
CA PRO A 108 -14.40 1.66 3.87
C PRO A 108 -14.61 3.17 3.95
N GLY A 109 -15.02 3.79 2.84
CA GLY A 109 -15.24 5.24 2.75
C GLY A 109 -14.01 6.07 2.40
N CYS A 110 -12.86 5.46 2.12
CA CYS A 110 -11.74 6.17 1.48
C CYS A 110 -12.21 6.90 0.22
N ARG A 111 -11.53 7.98 -0.14
CA ARG A 111 -11.89 8.83 -1.27
C ARG A 111 -10.66 9.10 -2.14
N VAL A 112 -10.92 9.37 -3.42
CA VAL A 112 -9.90 9.84 -4.34
C VAL A 112 -9.83 11.36 -4.27
N ASP A 113 -8.62 11.89 -4.10
CA ASP A 113 -8.30 13.32 -4.21
C ASP A 113 -7.55 13.56 -5.52
N TYR A 114 -8.15 14.33 -6.38
CA TYR A 114 -7.61 14.63 -7.71
C TYR A 114 -6.63 15.82 -7.74
N GLY A 115 -6.45 16.47 -6.59
CA GLY A 115 -5.62 17.67 -6.49
C GLY A 115 -6.40 18.98 -6.55
N VAL A 116 -5.69 20.11 -6.70
CA VAL A 116 -6.24 21.46 -6.69
C VAL A 116 -5.56 22.36 -7.70
N GLY A 117 -6.33 23.13 -8.44
CA GLY A 117 -5.82 24.09 -9.42
C GLY A 117 -5.00 23.39 -10.51
N ARG A 118 -3.72 23.71 -10.60
CA ARG A 118 -2.77 23.12 -11.54
C ARG A 118 -1.98 21.91 -10.98
N VAL A 119 -2.27 21.50 -9.75
CA VAL A 119 -1.64 20.34 -9.11
C VAL A 119 -2.59 19.16 -9.20
N PHE A 120 -2.19 18.12 -9.90
CA PHE A 120 -2.94 16.87 -10.08
C PHE A 120 -2.28 15.76 -9.27
N PHE A 121 -3.08 15.00 -8.53
CA PHE A 121 -2.63 13.81 -7.81
C PHE A 121 -2.96 12.55 -8.61
N ALA A 122 -2.06 11.57 -8.61
CA ALA A 122 -2.25 10.28 -9.25
C ALA A 122 -1.68 9.16 -8.37
N GLY A 123 -2.11 7.93 -8.57
CA GLY A 123 -1.64 6.77 -7.81
C GLY A 123 -1.99 6.85 -6.33
N GLU A 124 -1.11 6.34 -5.48
CA GLU A 124 -1.29 6.26 -4.03
C GLU A 124 -1.54 7.62 -3.40
N VAL A 125 -0.87 8.66 -3.85
CA VAL A 125 -1.04 10.04 -3.35
C VAL A 125 -2.44 10.59 -3.62
N ALA A 126 -3.10 10.10 -4.68
CA ALA A 126 -4.50 10.41 -4.96
C ALA A 126 -5.48 9.51 -4.19
N GLY A 127 -5.00 8.44 -3.57
CA GLY A 127 -5.82 7.42 -2.94
C GLY A 127 -6.13 6.21 -3.81
N PHE A 128 -5.49 6.06 -4.98
CA PHE A 128 -5.61 4.88 -5.82
C PHE A 128 -4.71 3.76 -5.30
N LEU A 129 -5.10 3.17 -4.16
CA LEU A 129 -4.40 2.08 -3.50
C LEU A 129 -5.42 1.03 -3.06
N ASN A 130 -5.16 -0.24 -3.33
CA ASN A 130 -6.02 -1.31 -2.84
C ASN A 130 -5.64 -1.73 -1.40
N PRO A 131 -6.49 -2.48 -0.71
CA PRO A 131 -6.25 -2.89 0.69
C PRO A 131 -5.00 -3.73 0.91
N MET A 132 -4.51 -4.40 -0.13
CA MET A 132 -3.30 -5.24 -0.06
C MET A 132 -2.01 -4.44 -0.33
N GLY A 133 -2.12 -3.10 -0.44
CA GLY A 133 -0.96 -2.24 -0.72
C GLY A 133 -0.51 -2.25 -2.19
N GLU A 134 -1.26 -2.91 -3.09
CA GLU A 134 -0.97 -2.85 -4.52
C GLU A 134 -1.50 -1.52 -5.08
N GLY A 135 -0.65 -0.75 -5.70
CA GLY A 135 -0.97 0.56 -6.29
C GLY A 135 -0.26 0.83 -7.61
N ILE A 136 0.58 -0.10 -8.10
CA ILE A 136 1.40 0.12 -9.30
C ILE A 136 0.52 0.28 -10.54
N SER A 137 -0.39 -0.66 -10.78
CA SER A 137 -1.30 -0.64 -11.93
C SER A 137 -2.20 0.59 -11.90
N ALA A 138 -2.77 0.89 -10.73
CA ALA A 138 -3.61 2.06 -10.53
C ALA A 138 -2.83 3.38 -10.66
N GLY A 139 -1.58 3.38 -10.21
CA GLY A 139 -0.66 4.51 -10.37
C GLY A 139 -0.36 4.81 -11.85
N MET A 140 -0.09 3.78 -12.63
CA MET A 140 0.14 3.90 -14.07
C MET A 140 -1.11 4.38 -14.81
N GLU A 141 -2.28 3.78 -14.55
CA GLU A 141 -3.54 4.15 -15.19
C GLU A 141 -3.96 5.57 -14.84
N SER A 142 -3.99 5.91 -13.55
CA SER A 142 -4.37 7.26 -13.11
C SER A 142 -3.37 8.32 -13.59
N GLY A 143 -2.07 8.01 -13.62
CA GLY A 143 -1.03 8.90 -14.15
C GLY A 143 -1.22 9.16 -15.65
N TYR A 144 -1.53 8.13 -16.43
CA TYR A 144 -1.84 8.26 -17.85
C TYR A 144 -3.09 9.13 -18.08
N CYS A 145 -4.17 8.88 -17.33
CA CYS A 145 -5.40 9.66 -17.40
C CYS A 145 -5.16 11.14 -17.04
N ALA A 146 -4.39 11.41 -15.97
CA ALA A 146 -4.04 12.78 -15.58
C ALA A 146 -3.24 13.50 -16.67
N ALA A 147 -2.21 12.84 -17.22
CA ALA A 147 -1.40 13.41 -18.28
C ALA A 147 -2.23 13.70 -19.54
N SER A 148 -3.09 12.78 -19.95
CA SER A 148 -3.99 12.95 -21.12
C SER A 148 -4.95 14.11 -20.92
N ALA A 149 -5.55 14.25 -19.73
CA ALA A 149 -6.45 15.35 -19.41
C ALA A 149 -5.74 16.69 -19.41
N ILE A 150 -4.53 16.78 -18.84
CA ILE A 150 -3.71 18.00 -18.86
C ILE A 150 -3.34 18.37 -20.29
N MET A 151 -2.91 17.43 -21.10
CA MET A 151 -2.53 17.71 -22.50
C MET A 151 -3.73 18.19 -23.32
N GLY A 152 -4.91 17.61 -23.13
CA GLY A 152 -6.13 18.02 -23.84
C GLY A 152 -6.67 19.38 -23.42
N HIS A 153 -6.38 19.82 -22.20
CA HIS A 153 -6.97 21.03 -21.61
C HIS A 153 -5.94 21.89 -20.85
N PHE A 154 -4.75 22.03 -21.42
CA PHE A 154 -3.58 22.65 -20.77
C PHE A 154 -3.85 24.07 -20.23
N ASN A 155 -4.65 24.85 -20.94
CA ASN A 155 -4.97 26.23 -20.57
C ASN A 155 -6.13 26.37 -19.56
N ASP A 156 -6.89 25.30 -19.32
CA ASP A 156 -8.02 25.28 -18.39
C ASP A 156 -7.89 24.13 -17.38
N PRO A 157 -7.28 24.40 -16.21
CA PRO A 157 -7.10 23.36 -15.18
C PRO A 157 -8.41 22.78 -14.65
N SER A 158 -9.50 23.55 -14.68
CA SER A 158 -10.81 23.07 -14.20
C SER A 158 -11.38 22.02 -15.14
N ILE A 159 -11.33 22.27 -16.45
CA ILE A 159 -11.75 21.29 -17.46
C ILE A 159 -10.82 20.08 -17.44
N ALA A 160 -9.50 20.27 -17.32
CA ALA A 160 -8.55 19.17 -17.20
C ALA A 160 -8.86 18.29 -15.97
N CYS A 161 -9.14 18.88 -14.81
CA CYS A 161 -9.49 18.13 -13.61
C CYS A 161 -10.78 17.32 -13.79
N GLU A 162 -11.80 17.90 -14.42
CA GLU A 162 -13.05 17.19 -14.69
C GLU A 162 -12.85 16.05 -15.70
N ALA A 163 -12.09 16.26 -16.77
CA ALA A 163 -11.73 15.22 -17.72
C ALA A 163 -10.94 14.06 -17.06
N TYR A 164 -10.04 14.39 -16.12
CA TYR A 164 -9.32 13.41 -15.33
C TYR A 164 -10.26 12.60 -14.45
N ARG A 165 -11.21 13.23 -13.74
CA ARG A 165 -12.22 12.54 -12.93
C ARG A 165 -13.05 11.57 -13.75
N GLN A 166 -13.53 12.02 -14.92
CA GLN A 166 -14.33 11.19 -15.82
C GLN A 166 -13.55 10.00 -16.36
N SER A 167 -12.31 10.20 -16.78
CA SER A 167 -11.47 9.12 -17.33
C SER A 167 -11.09 8.06 -16.29
N THR A 168 -11.08 8.40 -15.00
CA THR A 168 -10.76 7.47 -13.90
C THR A 168 -11.97 6.93 -13.14
N GLU A 169 -13.20 7.19 -13.58
CA GLU A 169 -14.40 6.76 -12.83
C GLU A 169 -14.50 5.24 -12.67
N ASN A 170 -14.10 4.47 -13.67
CA ASN A 170 -14.06 3.00 -13.58
C ASN A 170 -13.02 2.53 -12.55
N LEU A 171 -11.83 3.11 -12.58
CA LEU A 171 -10.76 2.82 -11.62
C LEU A 171 -11.20 3.18 -10.20
N LYS A 172 -11.78 4.35 -9.99
CA LYS A 172 -12.34 4.80 -8.72
C LYS A 172 -13.42 3.83 -8.21
N SER A 173 -14.35 3.44 -9.06
CA SER A 173 -15.40 2.48 -8.73
C SER A 173 -14.85 1.11 -8.35
N TYR A 174 -13.78 0.66 -9.03
CA TYR A 174 -13.05 -0.55 -8.66
C TYR A 174 -12.42 -0.42 -7.27
N MET A 175 -11.70 0.66 -6.99
CA MET A 175 -11.09 0.91 -5.68
C MET A 175 -12.12 0.96 -4.55
N GLN A 176 -13.25 1.64 -4.77
CA GLN A 176 -14.33 1.72 -3.78
C GLN A 176 -14.90 0.36 -3.41
N ARG A 177 -15.04 -0.55 -4.39
CA ARG A 177 -15.42 -1.94 -4.12
C ARG A 177 -14.37 -2.67 -3.28
N GLN A 178 -13.08 -2.52 -3.61
CA GLN A 178 -11.98 -3.12 -2.85
C GLN A 178 -11.94 -2.61 -1.40
N TRP A 179 -12.10 -1.31 -1.18
CA TRP A 179 -12.13 -0.71 0.15
C TRP A 179 -13.30 -1.22 0.99
N SER A 180 -14.45 -1.47 0.37
CA SER A 180 -15.62 -2.00 1.06
C SER A 180 -15.42 -3.44 1.55
N LEU A 181 -14.62 -4.25 0.85
CA LEU A 181 -14.33 -5.63 1.24
C LEU A 181 -13.54 -5.70 2.55
N VAL A 182 -12.66 -4.74 2.84
CA VAL A 182 -11.86 -4.71 4.08
C VAL A 182 -12.73 -4.67 5.33
N GLY A 183 -13.84 -3.94 5.28
CA GLY A 183 -14.79 -3.86 6.39
C GLY A 183 -15.43 -5.20 6.74
N GLY A 184 -15.66 -6.05 5.73
CA GLY A 184 -16.16 -7.42 5.92
C GLY A 184 -15.07 -8.37 6.42
N MET A 185 -13.85 -8.26 5.88
CA MET A 185 -12.72 -9.12 6.27
C MET A 185 -12.34 -8.93 7.75
N ALA A 186 -12.30 -7.69 8.23
CA ALA A 186 -11.94 -7.40 9.63
C ALA A 186 -12.93 -7.99 10.65
N GLY A 187 -14.19 -8.15 10.27
CA GLY A 187 -15.21 -8.87 11.07
C GLY A 187 -14.96 -10.38 11.10
N THR A 188 -14.67 -10.95 9.93
CA THR A 188 -14.49 -12.39 9.75
C THR A 188 -13.28 -12.92 10.54
N PHE A 189 -12.19 -12.17 10.61
CA PHE A 189 -11.00 -12.58 11.37
C PHE A 189 -11.23 -12.57 12.88
N LYS A 190 -12.06 -11.66 13.41
CA LYS A 190 -12.44 -11.67 14.83
C LYS A 190 -13.40 -12.80 15.21
N GLU A 191 -14.18 -13.29 14.24
CA GLU A 191 -15.11 -14.41 14.45
C GLU A 191 -14.45 -15.78 14.32
N MET A 192 -13.21 -15.82 13.82
CA MET A 192 -12.42 -17.05 13.67
C MET A 192 -11.48 -17.31 14.87
N GLU A 193 -11.41 -16.39 15.85
CA GLU A 193 -10.83 -16.61 17.18
C GLU A 193 -11.86 -17.29 18.11
#